data_c5a6ffffb654c7d0aa35d5f26e632733
#
_entry.id   c5a6ffffb654c7d0aa35d5f26e632733
#
_cell.length_a   1.000
_cell.length_b   1.000
_cell.length_c   1.000
_cell.angle_alpha   90.00
_cell.angle_beta   90.00
_cell.angle_gamma   90.00
#
_symmetry.space_group_name_H-M   'P 1'
#
loop_
_entity.id
_entity.type
_entity.pdbx_description
1 polymer ?
#
loop_
_entity_poly.entity_id
_entity_poly.type
_entity_poly.pdbx_seq_one_letter_code
_entity_poly.pdbx_strand_id
1 'polypeptide(L)'
;ILGMQVHYRDQGVQSDSVPLILLHGMSSSLNTWDSVVFYLANHRRVISLDLPGFGLTGPSPENTYNFDFYNKFIDSFTRKLQLTKFTLVGNSMGGSIAWNYALFNPAVVDKLVLIDAAGYPKRGESGSLGFKIASTPVINNILLFATPKALVRKSLETIYFDQYRVTDAQVERFHDMAIREGNRAAALLIFKGSFGTSQFKGKIKEIKTPTLVLWGEKDNLISVENAYQFNQDIKGSKLEVYPNVGHVPMEEVPERVAKSILDFIG
;
A
#
# COMPACT_ATOMS: atom_id res chain seq x y z
N ILE A 1 15.43 12.67 0.99
CA ILE A 1 14.16 13.22 0.52
C ILE A 1 13.41 13.75 1.73
N LEU A 2 13.04 15.02 1.74
CA LEU A 2 12.37 15.67 2.89
C LEU A 2 13.08 15.43 4.24
N GLY A 3 14.41 15.49 4.26
CA GLY A 3 15.23 15.22 5.44
C GLY A 3 15.40 13.74 5.82
N MET A 4 14.84 12.80 5.04
CA MET A 4 14.94 11.37 5.28
C MET A 4 15.87 10.67 4.29
N GLN A 5 16.51 9.60 4.75
CA GLN A 5 17.04 8.56 3.85
C GLN A 5 15.91 7.62 3.46
N VAL A 6 15.72 7.39 2.17
CA VAL A 6 14.64 6.54 1.65
C VAL A 6 15.22 5.20 1.25
N HIS A 7 14.70 4.14 1.84
CA HIS A 7 14.99 2.77 1.43
C HIS A 7 14.10 2.37 0.26
N TYR A 8 14.71 1.96 -0.84
CA TYR A 8 14.01 1.50 -2.04
C TYR A 8 14.83 0.45 -2.79
N ARG A 9 14.18 -0.29 -3.66
CA ARG A 9 14.81 -1.18 -4.64
C ARG A 9 14.38 -0.76 -6.03
N ASP A 10 15.35 -0.73 -6.94
CA ASP A 10 15.17 -0.40 -8.35
C ASP A 10 15.64 -1.62 -9.16
N GLN A 11 14.71 -2.37 -9.71
CA GLN A 11 14.93 -3.70 -10.27
C GLN A 11 14.32 -3.82 -11.66
N GLY A 12 14.78 -4.83 -12.40
CA GLY A 12 14.19 -5.20 -13.67
C GLY A 12 14.81 -4.53 -14.88
N VAL A 13 14.11 -4.65 -16.00
CA VAL A 13 14.61 -4.24 -17.31
C VAL A 13 14.63 -2.71 -17.39
N GLN A 14 15.82 -2.14 -17.63
CA GLN A 14 16.00 -0.73 -17.92
C GLN A 14 15.67 -0.49 -19.40
N SER A 15 14.42 -0.21 -19.70
CA SER A 15 13.94 0.08 -21.05
C SER A 15 13.28 1.47 -21.09
N ASP A 16 13.00 1.97 -22.28
CA ASP A 16 12.25 3.23 -22.46
C ASP A 16 10.78 3.13 -22.05
N SER A 17 10.35 1.95 -21.58
CA SER A 17 8.99 1.75 -21.08
C SER A 17 8.76 2.45 -19.75
N VAL A 18 7.52 2.85 -19.50
CA VAL A 18 7.09 3.52 -18.27
C VAL A 18 7.34 2.60 -17.07
N PRO A 19 8.13 3.02 -16.06
CA PRO A 19 8.43 2.20 -14.88
C PRO A 19 7.23 2.08 -13.95
N LEU A 20 7.24 1.03 -13.11
CA LEU A 20 6.28 0.87 -12.02
C LEU A 20 6.86 1.39 -10.71
N ILE A 21 6.05 2.11 -9.93
CA ILE A 21 6.35 2.48 -8.53
C ILE A 21 5.34 1.77 -7.64
N LEU A 22 5.84 1.01 -6.65
CA LEU A 22 5.03 0.16 -5.79
C LEU A 22 4.99 0.70 -4.36
N LEU A 23 3.78 1.03 -3.86
CA LEU A 23 3.52 1.59 -2.54
C LEU A 23 2.83 0.57 -1.64
N HIS A 24 3.49 0.16 -0.56
CA HIS A 24 2.98 -0.84 0.38
C HIS A 24 1.89 -0.30 1.33
N GLY A 25 1.21 -1.21 2.02
CA GLY A 25 0.19 -0.91 3.02
C GLY A 25 0.73 -0.46 4.38
N MET A 26 -0.18 -0.10 5.29
CA MET A 26 0.15 0.28 6.66
C MET A 26 0.89 -0.86 7.38
N SER A 27 1.89 -0.50 8.18
CA SER A 27 2.71 -1.44 8.97
C SER A 27 3.43 -2.52 8.15
N SER A 28 3.54 -2.33 6.84
CA SER A 28 4.27 -3.19 5.92
C SER A 28 5.62 -2.56 5.51
N SER A 29 6.25 -3.10 4.48
CA SER A 29 7.47 -2.58 3.87
C SER A 29 7.51 -2.98 2.40
N LEU A 30 8.52 -2.53 1.66
CA LEU A 30 8.71 -2.89 0.26
C LEU A 30 8.79 -4.40 0.02
N ASN A 31 9.11 -5.20 1.07
CA ASN A 31 9.20 -6.66 0.94
C ASN A 31 7.88 -7.35 0.59
N THR A 32 6.73 -6.72 0.83
CA THR A 32 5.41 -7.23 0.41
C THR A 32 5.32 -7.42 -1.12
N TRP A 33 6.23 -6.77 -1.86
CA TRP A 33 6.29 -6.80 -3.30
C TRP A 33 7.24 -7.86 -3.86
N ASP A 34 8.05 -8.54 -3.02
CA ASP A 34 9.13 -9.45 -3.46
C ASP A 34 8.62 -10.50 -4.45
N SER A 35 7.48 -11.13 -4.12
CA SER A 35 6.91 -12.21 -4.95
C SER A 35 6.41 -11.70 -6.30
N VAL A 36 5.71 -10.57 -6.35
CA VAL A 36 5.17 -10.03 -7.61
C VAL A 36 6.26 -9.39 -8.46
N VAL A 37 7.26 -8.76 -7.83
CA VAL A 37 8.42 -8.17 -8.53
C VAL A 37 9.20 -9.23 -9.30
N PHE A 38 9.30 -10.46 -8.77
CA PHE A 38 9.94 -11.58 -9.48
C PHE A 38 9.37 -11.78 -10.90
N TYR A 39 8.06 -11.61 -11.08
CA TYR A 39 7.40 -11.72 -12.38
C TYR A 39 7.46 -10.42 -13.19
N LEU A 40 7.29 -9.26 -12.55
CA LEU A 40 7.24 -7.96 -13.22
C LEU A 40 8.60 -7.52 -13.76
N ALA A 41 9.68 -7.78 -13.01
CA ALA A 41 11.03 -7.28 -13.31
C ALA A 41 11.62 -7.83 -14.63
N ASN A 42 11.11 -8.96 -15.10
CA ASN A 42 11.50 -9.51 -16.41
C ASN A 42 10.95 -8.69 -17.60
N HIS A 43 9.97 -7.82 -17.36
CA HIS A 43 9.26 -7.07 -18.40
C HIS A 43 9.36 -5.56 -18.24
N ARG A 44 9.57 -5.07 -17.03
CA ARG A 44 9.52 -3.65 -16.68
C ARG A 44 10.56 -3.28 -15.62
N ARG A 45 10.97 -2.01 -15.62
CA ARG A 45 11.64 -1.42 -14.46
C ARG A 45 10.63 -1.27 -13.32
N VAL A 46 10.95 -1.82 -12.15
CA VAL A 46 10.09 -1.84 -10.98
C VAL A 46 10.80 -1.22 -9.79
N ILE A 47 10.20 -0.19 -9.22
CA ILE A 47 10.73 0.55 -8.08
C ILE A 47 9.79 0.33 -6.91
N SER A 48 10.23 -0.42 -5.90
CA SER A 48 9.53 -0.60 -4.63
C SER A 48 10.23 0.19 -3.54
N LEU A 49 9.48 0.83 -2.65
CA LEU A 49 10.05 1.68 -1.61
C LEU A 49 9.33 1.50 -0.28
N ASP A 50 10.06 1.77 0.81
CA ASP A 50 9.48 1.91 2.14
C ASP A 50 8.89 3.30 2.31
N LEU A 51 7.59 3.38 2.53
CA LEU A 51 6.89 4.64 2.78
C LEU A 51 7.36 5.27 4.11
N PRO A 52 7.45 6.61 4.20
CA PRO A 52 7.72 7.30 5.45
C PRO A 52 6.81 6.83 6.58
N GLY A 53 7.41 6.57 7.73
CA GLY A 53 6.75 5.98 8.90
C GLY A 53 6.92 4.46 9.02
N PHE A 54 7.52 3.80 8.01
CA PHE A 54 7.63 2.34 7.96
C PHE A 54 8.99 1.88 7.43
N GLY A 55 9.22 0.56 7.53
CA GLY A 55 10.37 -0.12 6.98
C GLY A 55 11.69 0.50 7.40
N LEU A 56 12.68 0.51 6.52
CA LEU A 56 13.99 1.12 6.76
C LEU A 56 14.04 2.63 6.44
N THR A 57 13.04 3.19 5.76
CA THR A 57 12.90 4.65 5.62
C THR A 57 12.67 5.29 6.98
N GLY A 58 11.78 4.72 7.80
CA GLY A 58 11.52 5.20 9.16
C GLY A 58 10.68 6.46 9.22
N PRO A 59 10.66 7.12 10.41
CA PRO A 59 9.77 8.23 10.68
C PRO A 59 10.13 9.50 9.88
N SER A 60 9.09 10.30 9.57
CA SER A 60 9.29 11.68 9.08
C SER A 60 9.86 12.55 10.20
N PRO A 61 10.85 13.42 9.91
CA PRO A 61 11.40 14.34 10.90
C PRO A 61 10.36 15.27 11.54
N GLU A 62 9.31 15.61 10.80
CA GLU A 62 8.23 16.48 11.25
C GLU A 62 7.05 15.70 11.85
N ASN A 63 7.11 14.37 11.92
CA ASN A 63 6.00 13.51 12.35
C ASN A 63 4.68 13.80 11.64
N THR A 64 4.75 14.24 10.39
CA THR A 64 3.60 14.56 9.54
C THR A 64 3.32 13.42 8.58
N TYR A 65 2.06 12.95 8.53
CA TYR A 65 1.62 11.81 7.73
C TYR A 65 0.20 12.04 7.20
N ASN A 66 0.06 12.95 6.25
CA ASN A 66 -1.18 13.23 5.54
C ASN A 66 -0.98 13.13 4.02
N PHE A 67 -2.03 13.28 3.24
CA PHE A 67 -1.93 13.18 1.79
C PHE A 67 -0.99 14.22 1.18
N ASP A 68 -1.00 15.45 1.68
CA ASP A 68 -0.11 16.52 1.18
C ASP A 68 1.36 16.16 1.40
N PHE A 69 1.68 15.58 2.56
CA PHE A 69 3.02 15.09 2.87
C PHE A 69 3.44 13.96 1.92
N TYR A 70 2.59 12.94 1.74
CA TYR A 70 2.92 11.83 0.83
C TYR A 70 2.97 12.26 -0.63
N ASN A 71 2.13 13.20 -1.06
CA ASN A 71 2.21 13.77 -2.41
C ASN A 71 3.56 14.49 -2.63
N LYS A 72 4.00 15.34 -1.69
CA LYS A 72 5.32 15.98 -1.74
C LYS A 72 6.45 14.96 -1.70
N PHE A 73 6.28 13.88 -0.95
CA PHE A 73 7.26 12.79 -0.87
C PHE A 73 7.40 12.09 -2.22
N ILE A 74 6.30 11.70 -2.86
CA ILE A 74 6.31 11.06 -4.18
C ILE A 74 6.91 12.00 -5.22
N ASP A 75 6.52 13.27 -5.25
CA ASP A 75 7.12 14.28 -6.15
C ASP A 75 8.62 14.39 -5.99
N SER A 76 9.10 14.44 -4.76
CA SER A 76 10.53 14.58 -4.46
C SER A 76 11.29 13.30 -4.83
N PHE A 77 10.68 12.13 -4.59
CA PHE A 77 11.25 10.82 -4.91
C PHE A 77 11.37 10.63 -6.43
N THR A 78 10.30 10.87 -7.17
CA THR A 78 10.28 10.70 -8.62
C THR A 78 11.19 11.67 -9.35
N ARG A 79 11.24 12.93 -8.89
CA ARG A 79 12.21 13.92 -9.41
C ARG A 79 13.66 13.50 -9.16
N LYS A 80 13.97 12.97 -7.97
CA LYS A 80 15.32 12.48 -7.65
C LYS A 80 15.75 11.34 -8.55
N LEU A 81 14.81 10.49 -8.97
CA LEU A 81 15.05 9.41 -9.93
C LEU A 81 14.86 9.84 -11.40
N GLN A 82 14.61 11.12 -11.67
CA GLN A 82 14.38 11.70 -13.01
C GLN A 82 13.24 11.02 -13.77
N LEU A 83 12.20 10.58 -13.05
CA LEU A 83 11.02 9.95 -13.66
C LEU A 83 10.02 11.02 -14.08
N THR A 84 9.77 11.11 -15.38
CA THR A 84 8.80 12.06 -15.96
C THR A 84 7.41 11.44 -16.10
N LYS A 85 7.33 10.11 -16.20
CA LYS A 85 6.10 9.32 -16.24
C LYS A 85 6.31 7.98 -15.55
N PHE A 86 5.29 7.47 -14.86
CA PHE A 86 5.33 6.17 -14.19
C PHE A 86 3.93 5.60 -13.99
N THR A 87 3.83 4.28 -13.91
CA THR A 87 2.64 3.59 -13.41
C THR A 87 2.73 3.52 -11.89
N LEU A 88 1.69 3.96 -11.20
CA LEU A 88 1.64 3.95 -9.74
C LEU A 88 0.76 2.80 -9.26
N VAL A 89 1.36 1.91 -8.46
CA VAL A 89 0.70 0.72 -7.91
C VAL A 89 0.66 0.86 -6.39
N GLY A 90 -0.49 0.67 -5.77
CA GLY A 90 -0.59 0.79 -4.32
C GLY A 90 -1.52 -0.23 -3.69
N ASN A 91 -1.07 -0.83 -2.58
CA ASN A 91 -1.88 -1.71 -1.75
C ASN A 91 -2.38 -0.98 -0.50
N SER A 92 -3.65 -1.17 -0.13
CA SER A 92 -4.22 -0.68 1.14
C SER A 92 -4.01 0.84 1.33
N MET A 93 -3.27 1.26 2.34
CA MET A 93 -2.84 2.64 2.55
C MET A 93 -2.03 3.18 1.36
N GLY A 94 -1.11 2.38 0.82
CA GLY A 94 -0.37 2.75 -0.40
C GLY A 94 -1.30 2.99 -1.59
N GLY A 95 -2.40 2.23 -1.68
CA GLY A 95 -3.47 2.46 -2.65
C GLY A 95 -4.18 3.80 -2.43
N SER A 96 -4.42 4.19 -1.16
CA SER A 96 -5.03 5.49 -0.87
C SER A 96 -4.09 6.65 -1.23
N ILE A 97 -2.81 6.51 -0.99
CA ILE A 97 -1.79 7.48 -1.42
C ILE A 97 -1.74 7.54 -2.95
N ALA A 98 -1.76 6.37 -3.62
CA ALA A 98 -1.66 6.28 -5.07
C ALA A 98 -2.83 6.97 -5.79
N TRP A 99 -4.09 6.68 -5.40
CA TRP A 99 -5.23 7.33 -6.06
C TRP A 99 -5.29 8.83 -5.73
N ASN A 100 -4.92 9.23 -4.51
CA ASN A 100 -4.87 10.65 -4.17
C ASN A 100 -3.80 11.39 -4.99
N TYR A 101 -2.62 10.80 -5.13
CA TYR A 101 -1.56 11.39 -5.95
C TYR A 101 -1.97 11.48 -7.43
N ALA A 102 -2.54 10.42 -8.00
CA ALA A 102 -3.00 10.39 -9.39
C ALA A 102 -4.11 11.43 -9.67
N LEU A 103 -5.00 11.67 -8.71
CA LEU A 103 -6.06 12.68 -8.81
C LEU A 103 -5.50 14.08 -9.07
N PHE A 104 -4.42 14.45 -8.39
CA PHE A 104 -3.83 15.79 -8.50
C PHE A 104 -2.69 15.89 -9.50
N ASN A 105 -2.14 14.74 -9.94
CA ASN A 105 -0.97 14.67 -10.83
C ASN A 105 -1.20 13.77 -12.07
N PRO A 106 -2.32 13.93 -12.80
CA PRO A 106 -2.66 13.04 -13.93
C PRO A 106 -1.68 13.13 -15.10
N ALA A 107 -0.87 14.19 -15.18
CA ALA A 107 0.11 14.37 -16.27
C ALA A 107 1.32 13.43 -16.13
N VAL A 108 1.68 13.03 -14.90
CA VAL A 108 2.87 12.20 -14.62
C VAL A 108 2.51 10.75 -14.31
N VAL A 109 1.29 10.46 -13.84
CA VAL A 109 0.81 9.10 -13.59
C VAL A 109 0.21 8.55 -14.87
N ASP A 110 0.97 7.68 -15.54
CA ASP A 110 0.53 7.06 -16.81
C ASP A 110 -0.65 6.11 -16.60
N LYS A 111 -0.53 5.23 -15.61
CA LYS A 111 -1.58 4.30 -15.20
C LYS A 111 -1.60 4.14 -13.69
N LEU A 112 -2.75 3.79 -13.15
CA LEU A 112 -2.98 3.57 -11.72
C LEU A 112 -3.43 2.13 -11.48
N VAL A 113 -2.79 1.46 -10.52
CA VAL A 113 -3.21 0.12 -10.07
C VAL A 113 -3.51 0.16 -8.58
N LEU A 114 -4.72 -0.18 -8.22
CA LEU A 114 -5.24 -0.19 -6.86
C LEU A 114 -5.44 -1.63 -6.40
N ILE A 115 -4.70 -2.05 -5.38
CA ILE A 115 -4.78 -3.41 -4.83
C ILE A 115 -5.32 -3.31 -3.41
N ASP A 116 -6.54 -3.81 -3.18
CA ASP A 116 -7.23 -3.76 -1.88
C ASP A 116 -7.14 -2.38 -1.21
N ALA A 117 -7.35 -1.33 -2.00
CA ALA A 117 -7.02 0.04 -1.66
C ALA A 117 -8.00 0.67 -0.66
N ALA A 118 -7.48 1.43 0.30
CA ALA A 118 -8.34 2.28 1.11
C ALA A 118 -8.80 3.51 0.31
N GLY A 119 -10.09 3.88 0.44
CA GLY A 119 -10.66 5.01 -0.30
C GLY A 119 -12.04 5.43 0.17
N TYR A 120 -12.78 4.52 0.76
CA TYR A 120 -14.14 4.76 1.23
C TYR A 120 -14.25 4.57 2.73
N PRO A 121 -15.25 5.20 3.38
CA PRO A 121 -15.55 4.96 4.78
C PRO A 121 -15.83 3.48 5.02
N LYS A 122 -15.37 2.97 6.16
CA LYS A 122 -15.65 1.58 6.54
C LYS A 122 -17.16 1.34 6.61
N ARG A 123 -17.62 0.30 5.92
CA ARG A 123 -18.97 -0.23 6.05
C ARG A 123 -18.90 -1.47 6.95
N GLY A 124 -19.54 -1.43 8.12
CA GLY A 124 -19.63 -2.56 9.05
C GLY A 124 -18.46 -2.68 10.04
N GLU A 125 -18.51 -3.73 10.86
CA GLU A 125 -17.54 -4.01 11.95
C GLU A 125 -16.25 -4.72 11.50
N SER A 126 -15.91 -4.72 10.22
CA SER A 126 -14.70 -5.35 9.71
C SER A 126 -13.45 -4.58 10.16
N GLY A 127 -12.64 -5.21 10.97
CA GLY A 127 -11.36 -4.70 11.40
C GLY A 127 -10.58 -5.80 12.11
N SER A 128 -9.31 -5.98 11.74
CA SER A 128 -8.44 -6.92 12.44
C SER A 128 -8.37 -6.60 13.93
N LEU A 129 -8.09 -7.61 14.75
CA LEU A 129 -7.86 -7.43 16.19
C LEU A 129 -6.80 -6.34 16.42
N GLY A 130 -5.73 -6.31 15.61
CA GLY A 130 -4.70 -5.27 15.65
C GLY A 130 -5.29 -3.87 15.41
N PHE A 131 -6.26 -3.75 14.50
CA PHE A 131 -6.94 -2.48 14.24
C PHE A 131 -7.84 -2.04 15.40
N LYS A 132 -8.56 -2.98 16.03
CA LYS A 132 -9.36 -2.73 17.25
C LYS A 132 -8.47 -2.35 18.43
N ILE A 133 -7.35 -3.06 18.60
CA ILE A 133 -6.34 -2.76 19.62
C ILE A 133 -5.72 -1.38 19.39
N ALA A 134 -5.31 -1.06 18.15
CA ALA A 134 -4.75 0.24 17.80
C ALA A 134 -5.76 1.40 17.95
N SER A 135 -7.06 1.15 17.91
CA SER A 135 -8.10 2.17 18.14
C SER A 135 -8.43 2.41 19.63
N THR A 136 -7.91 1.57 20.55
CA THR A 136 -8.21 1.68 21.99
C THR A 136 -7.15 2.54 22.70
N PRO A 137 -7.50 3.74 23.23
CA PRO A 137 -6.52 4.75 23.69
C PRO A 137 -5.50 4.26 24.74
N VAL A 138 -5.88 3.38 25.64
CA VAL A 138 -4.98 2.85 26.68
C VAL A 138 -4.00 1.83 26.10
N ILE A 139 -4.47 0.99 25.20
CA ILE A 139 -3.67 -0.09 24.58
C ILE A 139 -2.67 0.49 23.56
N ASN A 140 -3.01 1.57 22.87
CA ASN A 140 -2.13 2.29 21.98
C ASN A 140 -0.81 2.69 22.63
N ASN A 141 -0.85 3.13 23.89
CA ASN A 141 0.35 3.52 24.61
C ASN A 141 1.25 2.31 24.93
N ILE A 142 0.67 1.14 25.15
CA ILE A 142 1.45 -0.10 25.39
C ILE A 142 2.17 -0.51 24.10
N LEU A 143 1.54 -0.37 22.92
CA LEU A 143 2.15 -0.70 21.64
C LEU A 143 3.36 0.17 21.29
N LEU A 144 3.52 1.35 21.90
CA LEU A 144 4.74 2.16 21.77
C LEU A 144 5.96 1.47 22.38
N PHE A 145 5.76 0.66 23.42
CA PHE A 145 6.84 0.04 24.18
C PHE A 145 7.00 -1.46 23.90
N ALA A 146 5.92 -2.14 23.55
CA ALA A 146 5.91 -3.58 23.34
C ALA A 146 5.10 -3.96 22.09
N THR A 147 5.73 -4.71 21.20
CA THR A 147 5.09 -5.31 20.02
C THR A 147 5.35 -6.82 20.05
N PRO A 148 4.54 -7.62 20.76
CA PRO A 148 4.76 -9.06 20.83
C PRO A 148 4.67 -9.71 19.44
N LYS A 149 5.59 -10.64 19.12
CA LYS A 149 5.55 -11.39 17.86
C LYS A 149 4.23 -12.14 17.64
N ALA A 150 3.61 -12.62 18.73
CA ALA A 150 2.28 -13.24 18.66
C ALA A 150 1.20 -12.28 18.13
N LEU A 151 1.28 -10.99 18.45
CA LEU A 151 0.36 -9.98 17.91
C LEU A 151 0.65 -9.73 16.42
N VAL A 152 1.92 -9.68 16.03
CA VAL A 152 2.33 -9.55 14.63
C VAL A 152 1.81 -10.74 13.82
N ARG A 153 2.02 -11.97 14.30
CA ARG A 153 1.49 -13.19 13.69
C ARG A 153 -0.02 -13.11 13.49
N LYS A 154 -0.75 -12.78 14.56
CA LYS A 154 -2.21 -12.69 14.49
C LYS A 154 -2.69 -11.62 13.51
N SER A 155 -1.97 -10.52 13.40
CA SER A 155 -2.27 -9.47 12.40
C SER A 155 -2.04 -9.97 10.98
N LEU A 156 -0.94 -10.70 10.73
CA LEU A 156 -0.66 -11.31 9.43
C LEU A 156 -1.73 -12.36 9.08
N GLU A 157 -2.06 -13.28 9.99
CA GLU A 157 -3.11 -14.28 9.79
C GLU A 157 -4.47 -13.65 9.43
N THR A 158 -4.73 -12.43 9.85
CA THR A 158 -5.99 -11.73 9.52
C THR A 158 -6.02 -11.21 8.09
N ILE A 159 -4.86 -10.85 7.52
CA ILE A 159 -4.77 -10.26 6.18
C ILE A 159 -4.64 -11.32 5.07
N TYR A 160 -4.18 -12.53 5.39
CA TYR A 160 -4.14 -13.65 4.45
C TYR A 160 -5.45 -14.44 4.49
N PHE A 161 -5.92 -14.90 3.34
CA PHE A 161 -6.97 -15.92 3.29
C PHE A 161 -6.44 -17.27 3.77
N ASP A 162 -5.32 -17.69 3.21
CA ASP A 162 -4.61 -18.90 3.63
C ASP A 162 -3.60 -18.58 4.73
N GLN A 163 -4.04 -18.73 6.00
CA GLN A 163 -3.23 -18.43 7.18
C GLN A 163 -1.96 -19.30 7.30
N TYR A 164 -1.91 -20.46 6.66
CA TYR A 164 -0.73 -21.34 6.65
C TYR A 164 0.45 -20.74 5.88
N ARG A 165 0.21 -19.71 5.07
CA ARG A 165 1.27 -18.95 4.38
C ARG A 165 2.07 -18.05 5.32
N VAL A 166 1.57 -17.78 6.53
CA VAL A 166 2.25 -16.93 7.50
C VAL A 166 3.40 -17.71 8.15
N THR A 167 4.61 -17.47 7.69
CA THR A 167 5.83 -18.12 8.18
C THR A 167 6.44 -17.38 9.36
N ASP A 168 7.27 -18.08 10.15
CA ASP A 168 8.04 -17.45 11.24
C ASP A 168 8.97 -16.35 10.69
N ALA A 169 9.59 -16.58 9.54
CA ALA A 169 10.46 -15.58 8.89
C ALA A 169 9.71 -14.29 8.50
N GLN A 170 8.45 -14.41 8.05
CA GLN A 170 7.62 -13.21 7.82
C GLN A 170 7.30 -12.50 9.12
N VAL A 171 6.91 -13.23 10.17
CA VAL A 171 6.62 -12.65 11.49
C VAL A 171 7.84 -11.90 12.04
N GLU A 172 9.03 -12.51 11.97
CA GLU A 172 10.30 -11.86 12.36
C GLU A 172 10.52 -10.57 11.58
N ARG A 173 10.45 -10.62 10.26
CA ARG A 173 10.67 -9.46 9.39
C ARG A 173 9.70 -8.31 9.70
N PHE A 174 8.40 -8.60 9.84
CA PHE A 174 7.40 -7.59 10.18
C PHE A 174 7.62 -7.03 11.58
N HIS A 175 7.99 -7.88 12.54
CA HIS A 175 8.33 -7.47 13.88
C HIS A 175 9.54 -6.53 13.89
N ASP A 176 10.64 -6.90 13.24
CA ASP A 176 11.88 -6.12 13.21
C ASP A 176 11.66 -4.74 12.55
N MET A 177 10.88 -4.69 11.46
CA MET A 177 10.50 -3.42 10.85
C MET A 177 9.62 -2.57 11.78
N ALA A 178 8.71 -3.20 12.53
CA ALA A 178 7.83 -2.48 13.47
C ALA A 178 8.57 -1.91 14.66
N ILE A 179 9.57 -2.63 15.21
CA ILE A 179 10.32 -2.19 16.39
C ILE A 179 11.50 -1.25 16.08
N ARG A 180 11.81 -1.03 14.78
CA ARG A 180 12.79 -0.04 14.39
C ARG A 180 12.46 1.30 15.05
N GLU A 181 13.50 2.01 15.53
CA GLU A 181 13.35 3.27 16.24
C GLU A 181 12.43 4.25 15.48
N GLY A 182 11.43 4.75 16.17
CA GLY A 182 10.45 5.70 15.66
C GLY A 182 9.28 5.12 14.87
N ASN A 183 9.38 3.90 14.31
CA ASN A 183 8.32 3.32 13.47
C ASN A 183 7.01 3.08 14.24
N ARG A 184 7.07 2.64 15.51
CA ARG A 184 5.87 2.46 16.35
C ARG A 184 5.12 3.76 16.56
N ALA A 185 5.85 4.83 16.89
CA ALA A 185 5.26 6.16 17.06
C ALA A 185 4.66 6.68 15.76
N ALA A 186 5.39 6.55 14.65
CA ALA A 186 4.92 6.91 13.32
C ALA A 186 3.65 6.16 12.93
N ALA A 187 3.63 4.83 13.09
CA ALA A 187 2.46 4.00 12.81
C ALA A 187 1.22 4.44 13.60
N LEU A 188 1.39 4.78 14.90
CA LEU A 188 0.30 5.30 15.71
C LEU A 188 -0.19 6.66 15.26
N LEU A 189 0.71 7.57 14.86
CA LEU A 189 0.33 8.88 14.32
C LEU A 189 -0.44 8.72 13.01
N ILE A 190 0.03 7.87 12.11
CA ILE A 190 -0.63 7.54 10.84
C ILE A 190 -2.03 6.96 11.11
N PHE A 191 -2.12 6.05 12.08
CA PHE A 191 -3.39 5.42 12.44
C PHE A 191 -4.40 6.42 13.02
N LYS A 192 -3.96 7.30 13.95
CA LYS A 192 -4.79 8.34 14.57
C LYS A 192 -5.15 9.46 13.60
N GLY A 193 -4.22 9.79 12.71
CA GLY A 193 -4.33 10.91 11.79
C GLY A 193 -5.41 10.73 10.74
N SER A 194 -6.16 9.61 10.74
CA SER A 194 -7.12 9.27 9.68
C SER A 194 -6.60 9.77 8.35
N PHE A 195 -6.10 8.93 7.49
CA PHE A 195 -5.98 9.32 6.08
C PHE A 195 -7.40 9.76 5.69
N GLY A 196 -7.67 11.05 5.86
CA GLY A 196 -9.00 11.65 5.86
C GLY A 196 -9.73 11.40 4.55
N THR A 197 -10.12 10.15 4.35
CA THR A 197 -10.99 9.76 3.24
C THR A 197 -12.27 10.58 3.24
N SER A 198 -12.65 11.15 4.41
CA SER A 198 -13.80 12.03 4.53
C SER A 198 -13.66 13.35 3.77
N GLN A 199 -12.48 13.98 3.77
CA GLN A 199 -12.25 15.24 3.04
C GLN A 199 -12.20 15.06 1.53
N PHE A 200 -11.93 13.84 1.05
CA PHE A 200 -11.91 13.47 -0.36
C PHE A 200 -13.13 12.66 -0.78
N LYS A 201 -14.18 12.63 0.06
CA LYS A 201 -15.43 11.95 -0.26
C LYS A 201 -15.99 12.46 -1.59
N GLY A 202 -16.14 11.55 -2.54
CA GLY A 202 -16.62 11.86 -3.89
C GLY A 202 -15.55 12.34 -4.87
N LYS A 203 -14.30 12.59 -4.45
CA LYS A 203 -13.19 12.98 -5.34
C LYS A 203 -12.66 11.85 -6.19
N ILE A 204 -12.82 10.60 -5.77
CA ILE A 204 -12.38 9.40 -6.53
C ILE A 204 -12.97 9.39 -7.93
N LYS A 205 -14.22 9.86 -8.11
CA LYS A 205 -14.87 9.94 -9.46
C LYS A 205 -14.25 11.00 -10.38
N GLU A 206 -13.39 11.86 -9.87
CA GLU A 206 -12.68 12.86 -10.66
C GLU A 206 -11.37 12.29 -11.26
N ILE A 207 -10.96 11.07 -10.86
CA ILE A 207 -9.78 10.39 -11.39
C ILE A 207 -9.99 10.10 -12.88
N LYS A 208 -9.05 10.59 -13.70
CA LYS A 208 -9.05 10.41 -15.15
C LYS A 208 -7.95 9.45 -15.64
N THR A 209 -6.99 9.16 -14.77
CA THR A 209 -5.90 8.22 -15.05
C THR A 209 -6.47 6.84 -15.32
N PRO A 210 -6.08 6.14 -16.41
CA PRO A 210 -6.48 4.76 -16.65
C PRO A 210 -6.18 3.90 -15.41
N THR A 211 -7.19 3.20 -14.91
CA THR A 211 -7.10 2.53 -13.61
C THR A 211 -7.45 1.06 -13.70
N LEU A 212 -6.64 0.23 -13.03
CA LEU A 212 -6.91 -1.18 -12.77
C LEU A 212 -7.16 -1.35 -11.26
N VAL A 213 -8.27 -1.99 -10.93
CA VAL A 213 -8.64 -2.34 -9.53
C VAL A 213 -8.50 -3.85 -9.38
N LEU A 214 -7.64 -4.28 -8.46
CA LEU A 214 -7.39 -5.67 -8.11
C LEU A 214 -7.80 -5.90 -6.66
N TRP A 215 -8.49 -7.02 -6.37
CA TRP A 215 -8.99 -7.24 -5.02
C TRP A 215 -9.08 -8.71 -4.64
N GLY A 216 -8.73 -9.01 -3.38
CA GLY A 216 -9.03 -10.30 -2.78
C GLY A 216 -10.49 -10.41 -2.36
N GLU A 217 -11.21 -11.42 -2.86
CA GLU A 217 -12.63 -11.66 -2.52
C GLU A 217 -12.85 -11.78 -1.00
N LYS A 218 -11.87 -12.35 -0.31
CA LYS A 218 -11.90 -12.64 1.14
C LYS A 218 -11.09 -11.65 1.96
N ASP A 219 -10.93 -10.42 1.48
CA ASP A 219 -10.30 -9.36 2.26
C ASP A 219 -11.12 -9.06 3.53
N ASN A 220 -10.52 -9.37 4.69
CA ASN A 220 -11.13 -9.16 6.01
C ASN A 220 -10.86 -7.75 6.59
N LEU A 221 -10.02 -6.93 5.94
CA LEU A 221 -9.74 -5.56 6.36
C LEU A 221 -10.58 -4.52 5.62
N ILE A 222 -10.64 -4.66 4.29
CA ILE A 222 -11.37 -3.74 3.41
C ILE A 222 -12.24 -4.59 2.49
N SER A 223 -13.55 -4.60 2.75
CA SER A 223 -14.51 -5.40 2.00
C SER A 223 -14.37 -5.22 0.50
N VAL A 224 -14.53 -6.30 -0.25
CA VAL A 224 -14.57 -6.32 -1.73
C VAL A 224 -15.61 -5.36 -2.32
N GLU A 225 -16.61 -4.95 -1.55
CA GLU A 225 -17.58 -3.91 -1.95
C GLU A 225 -16.90 -2.57 -2.30
N ASN A 226 -15.73 -2.32 -1.72
CA ASN A 226 -14.94 -1.14 -2.09
C ASN A 226 -14.35 -1.27 -3.50
N ALA A 227 -14.00 -2.47 -3.95
CA ALA A 227 -13.55 -2.72 -5.32
C ALA A 227 -14.65 -2.36 -6.33
N TYR A 228 -15.87 -2.80 -6.07
CA TYR A 228 -17.02 -2.47 -6.92
C TYR A 228 -17.30 -0.97 -6.90
N GLN A 229 -17.14 -0.32 -5.74
CA GLN A 229 -17.32 1.12 -5.61
C GLN A 229 -16.24 1.91 -6.39
N PHE A 230 -14.97 1.48 -6.31
CA PHE A 230 -13.90 2.07 -7.12
C PHE A 230 -14.18 1.92 -8.61
N ASN A 231 -14.59 0.74 -9.05
CA ASN A 231 -14.89 0.47 -10.46
C ASN A 231 -16.10 1.26 -10.97
N GLN A 232 -17.08 1.50 -10.10
CA GLN A 232 -18.24 2.33 -10.42
C GLN A 232 -17.86 3.82 -10.52
N ASP A 233 -17.06 4.31 -9.58
CA ASP A 233 -16.73 5.72 -9.46
C ASP A 233 -15.64 6.16 -10.45
N ILE A 234 -14.65 5.32 -10.76
CA ILE A 234 -13.59 5.62 -11.73
C ILE A 234 -14.03 5.14 -13.12
N LYS A 235 -14.49 6.06 -13.94
CA LYS A 235 -15.01 5.73 -15.28
C LYS A 235 -13.94 5.08 -16.16
N GLY A 236 -14.27 3.92 -16.74
CA GLY A 236 -13.38 3.17 -17.61
C GLY A 236 -12.31 2.36 -16.90
N SER A 237 -12.37 2.27 -15.56
CA SER A 237 -11.50 1.36 -14.81
C SER A 237 -11.82 -0.10 -15.15
N LYS A 238 -10.77 -0.92 -15.06
CA LYS A 238 -10.90 -2.39 -15.12
C LYS A 238 -10.92 -2.94 -13.70
N LEU A 239 -11.68 -4.00 -13.46
CA LEU A 239 -11.77 -4.68 -12.17
C LEU A 239 -11.47 -6.16 -12.33
N GLU A 240 -10.62 -6.69 -11.44
CA GLU A 240 -10.43 -8.12 -11.27
C GLU A 240 -10.50 -8.47 -9.78
N VAL A 241 -11.33 -9.47 -9.45
CA VAL A 241 -11.48 -9.98 -8.08
C VAL A 241 -10.93 -11.40 -8.04
N TYR A 242 -10.03 -11.65 -7.09
CA TYR A 242 -9.38 -12.95 -6.91
C TYR A 242 -10.15 -13.80 -5.89
N PRO A 243 -10.77 -14.91 -6.30
CA PRO A 243 -11.48 -15.80 -5.39
C PRO A 243 -10.49 -16.47 -4.42
N ASN A 244 -10.91 -16.63 -3.15
CA ASN A 244 -10.11 -17.24 -2.08
C ASN A 244 -8.75 -16.54 -1.85
N VAL A 245 -8.73 -15.22 -1.90
CA VAL A 245 -7.56 -14.37 -1.66
C VAL A 245 -7.93 -13.30 -0.65
N GLY A 246 -7.04 -12.99 0.28
CA GLY A 246 -7.20 -11.98 1.31
C GLY A 246 -6.74 -10.58 0.88
N HIS A 247 -6.24 -9.80 1.85
CA HIS A 247 -5.85 -8.39 1.68
C HIS A 247 -4.53 -8.17 0.94
N VAL A 248 -3.77 -9.22 0.67
CA VAL A 248 -2.44 -9.14 0.07
C VAL A 248 -2.30 -10.02 -1.18
N PRO A 249 -3.11 -9.77 -2.23
CA PRO A 249 -3.08 -10.58 -3.46
C PRO A 249 -1.68 -10.69 -4.07
N MET A 250 -0.85 -9.64 -3.97
CA MET A 250 0.52 -9.61 -4.48
C MET A 250 1.46 -10.60 -3.75
N GLU A 251 1.06 -11.09 -2.56
CA GLU A 251 1.77 -12.15 -1.83
C GLU A 251 1.08 -13.52 -1.98
N GLU A 252 -0.26 -13.54 -2.06
CA GLU A 252 -1.01 -14.80 -2.13
C GLU A 252 -1.10 -15.39 -3.54
N VAL A 253 -1.23 -14.55 -4.57
CA VAL A 253 -1.36 -14.96 -5.98
C VAL A 253 -0.48 -14.09 -6.90
N PRO A 254 0.84 -13.98 -6.62
CA PRO A 254 1.73 -13.00 -7.25
C PRO A 254 1.79 -13.12 -8.78
N GLU A 255 1.79 -14.32 -9.33
CA GLU A 255 1.81 -14.54 -10.77
C GLU A 255 0.54 -13.96 -11.45
N ARG A 256 -0.62 -14.18 -10.85
CA ARG A 256 -1.89 -13.64 -11.38
C ARG A 256 -1.91 -12.13 -11.31
N VAL A 257 -1.48 -11.55 -10.18
CA VAL A 257 -1.38 -10.10 -10.01
C VAL A 257 -0.42 -9.49 -11.02
N ALA A 258 0.76 -10.09 -11.20
CA ALA A 258 1.74 -9.64 -12.19
C ALA A 258 1.17 -9.68 -13.61
N LYS A 259 0.49 -10.80 -13.96
CA LYS A 259 -0.17 -10.94 -15.27
C LYS A 259 -1.21 -9.85 -15.49
N SER A 260 -2.10 -9.61 -14.52
CA SER A 260 -3.15 -8.58 -14.63
C SER A 260 -2.53 -7.18 -14.81
N ILE A 261 -1.45 -6.88 -14.08
CA ILE A 261 -0.71 -5.62 -14.23
C ILE A 261 -0.10 -5.51 -15.63
N LEU A 262 0.63 -6.54 -16.09
CA LEU A 262 1.28 -6.54 -17.41
C LEU A 262 0.27 -6.43 -18.54
N ASP A 263 -0.83 -7.18 -18.50
CA ASP A 263 -1.92 -7.09 -19.51
C ASP A 263 -2.58 -5.70 -19.54
N PHE A 264 -2.55 -5.00 -18.42
CA PHE A 264 -3.11 -3.65 -18.33
C PHE A 264 -2.15 -2.58 -18.84
N ILE A 265 -0.86 -2.74 -18.59
CA ILE A 265 0.13 -1.72 -18.97
C ILE A 265 0.63 -1.88 -20.42
N GLY A 266 0.50 -3.04 -21.02
CA GLY A 266 0.88 -3.34 -22.41
C GLY A 266 2.29 -3.82 -22.57
#